data_ee63a71bedb80dd6b83bca358f445473
#
_entry.id   ee63a71bedb80dd6b83bca358f445473
#
_cell.length_a   1.000
_cell.length_b   1.000
_cell.length_c   1.000
_cell.angle_alpha   90.00
_cell.angle_beta   90.00
_cell.angle_gamma   90.00
#
_symmetry.space_group_name_H-M   'P 1'
#
loop_
_entity.id
_entity.type
_entity.pdbx_description
1 polymer ?
#
loop_
_entity_poly.entity_id
_entity_poly.type
_entity_poly.pdbx_seq_one_letter_code
_entity_poly.pdbx_strand_id
1 'polypeptide(L)'
;LAKSSTGEYAFAFFQINAVALLISWLAAVIAIPWLGYKLLPNPHAARQSGRLEKRLPRLARLADKLGLNGPGHGEDHDVYGTPFYTRFRRLVTWCVSRRWLVIGVTIILFALSIVGMMKIQKQFFPNSTRLELNVELRLPEGASIAAIDAEAKRLELWLAKDKAEFDQFEHYISFVGSGAPRYYLGLDQQLPASNVSQFVIVTRDVATREAVRGRLIKLFENEPFAARGNIARIENGPPVGYPVQYRISGEDLATLRQAATRVASVMRQNSELSNVNVDWSELSKSVEIEIDQDKARLLGVSSQDIAALLNMSLNGYTVTSYREGEKSIDVILRGDREERGHLSSLADLSVPTRAGNSVP
;
A
#
# COMPACT_ATOMS: atom_id res chain seq x y z
N LEU A 1 -15.63 -12.08 -2.97
CA LEU A 1 -14.34 -11.68 -2.39
C LEU A 1 -13.35 -11.49 -3.52
N ALA A 2 -12.72 -10.31 -3.59
CA ALA A 2 -11.77 -10.01 -4.64
C ALA A 2 -10.54 -10.91 -4.52
N LYS A 3 -10.14 -11.56 -5.61
CA LYS A 3 -8.90 -12.33 -5.71
C LYS A 3 -7.73 -11.35 -5.95
N SER A 4 -7.40 -10.55 -4.92
CA SER A 4 -6.32 -9.57 -4.96
C SER A 4 -5.62 -9.54 -3.60
N SER A 5 -4.41 -8.99 -3.53
CA SER A 5 -3.68 -8.79 -2.26
C SER A 5 -4.52 -8.03 -1.23
N THR A 6 -5.28 -7.07 -1.68
CA THR A 6 -6.27 -6.33 -0.86
C THR A 6 -7.39 -7.23 -0.37
N GLY A 7 -7.87 -8.16 -1.22
CA GLY A 7 -8.88 -9.13 -0.86
C GLY A 7 -8.38 -10.14 0.19
N GLU A 8 -7.15 -10.58 0.09
CA GLU A 8 -6.50 -11.47 1.07
C GLU A 8 -6.36 -10.79 2.43
N TYR A 9 -5.92 -9.53 2.45
CA TYR A 9 -5.82 -8.73 3.66
C TYR A 9 -7.19 -8.50 4.32
N ALA A 10 -8.21 -8.14 3.54
CA ALA A 10 -9.56 -7.89 4.04
C ALA A 10 -10.30 -9.18 4.48
N PHE A 11 -9.92 -10.34 3.93
CA PHE A 11 -10.58 -11.61 4.21
C PHE A 11 -10.48 -12.02 5.68
N ALA A 12 -9.31 -11.90 6.28
CA ALA A 12 -9.10 -12.19 7.69
C ALA A 12 -9.97 -11.31 8.61
N PHE A 13 -10.04 -10.00 8.32
CA PHE A 13 -10.91 -9.09 9.06
C PHE A 13 -12.38 -9.43 8.92
N PHE A 14 -12.83 -9.79 7.71
CA PHE A 14 -14.21 -10.18 7.47
C PHE A 14 -14.57 -11.46 8.23
N GLN A 15 -13.71 -12.48 8.18
CA GLN A 15 -13.94 -13.74 8.90
C GLN A 15 -14.04 -13.53 10.40
N ILE A 16 -13.06 -12.81 10.99
CA ILE A 16 -13.03 -12.56 12.43
C ILE A 16 -14.28 -11.80 12.87
N ASN A 17 -14.63 -10.73 12.15
CA ASN A 17 -15.81 -9.94 12.49
C ASN A 17 -17.11 -10.72 12.32
N ALA A 18 -17.27 -11.51 11.27
CA ALA A 18 -18.45 -12.34 11.05
C ALA A 18 -18.63 -13.38 12.16
N VAL A 19 -17.57 -14.07 12.52
CA VAL A 19 -17.57 -15.05 13.61
C VAL A 19 -17.86 -14.38 14.96
N ALA A 20 -17.20 -13.25 15.25
CA ALA A 20 -17.42 -12.50 16.49
C ALA A 20 -18.86 -12.01 16.63
N LEU A 21 -19.46 -11.51 15.55
CA LEU A 21 -20.87 -11.07 15.53
C LEU A 21 -21.83 -12.25 15.73
N LEU A 22 -21.59 -13.40 15.11
CA LEU A 22 -22.39 -14.59 15.31
C LEU A 22 -22.33 -15.11 16.75
N ILE A 23 -21.10 -15.17 17.32
CA ILE A 23 -20.91 -15.57 18.73
C ILE A 23 -21.60 -14.56 19.67
N SER A 24 -21.43 -13.26 19.41
CA SER A 24 -22.08 -12.20 20.18
C SER A 24 -23.61 -12.31 20.13
N TRP A 25 -24.17 -12.60 18.96
CA TRP A 25 -25.60 -12.81 18.79
C TRP A 25 -26.10 -14.04 19.58
N LEU A 26 -25.40 -15.19 19.48
CA LEU A 26 -25.70 -16.39 20.26
C LEU A 26 -25.61 -16.12 21.76
N ALA A 27 -24.57 -15.40 22.21
CA ALA A 27 -24.43 -15.03 23.60
C ALA A 27 -25.59 -14.13 24.07
N ALA A 28 -26.00 -13.16 23.25
CA ALA A 28 -27.14 -12.29 23.58
C ALA A 28 -28.46 -13.05 23.67
N VAL A 29 -28.72 -13.98 22.77
CA VAL A 29 -30.01 -14.69 22.71
C VAL A 29 -30.09 -15.83 23.75
N ILE A 30 -28.97 -16.48 24.06
CA ILE A 30 -28.95 -17.67 24.93
C ILE A 30 -28.40 -17.33 26.31
N ALA A 31 -27.22 -16.75 26.40
CA ALA A 31 -26.53 -16.57 27.67
C ALA A 31 -27.14 -15.48 28.53
N ILE A 32 -27.57 -14.35 27.94
CA ILE A 32 -28.14 -13.22 28.70
C ILE A 32 -29.49 -13.59 29.33
N PRO A 33 -30.47 -14.20 28.64
CA PRO A 33 -31.70 -14.66 29.28
C PRO A 33 -31.47 -15.74 30.33
N TRP A 34 -30.54 -16.70 30.05
CA TRP A 34 -30.22 -17.73 31.04
C TRP A 34 -29.56 -17.17 32.31
N LEU A 35 -28.59 -16.25 32.16
CA LEU A 35 -28.00 -15.51 33.26
C LEU A 35 -29.03 -14.68 34.02
N GLY A 36 -29.91 -14.01 33.31
CA GLY A 36 -31.02 -13.26 33.89
C GLY A 36 -31.90 -14.15 34.73
N TYR A 37 -32.30 -15.32 34.22
CA TYR A 37 -33.11 -16.29 34.97
C TYR A 37 -32.39 -16.80 36.20
N LYS A 38 -31.07 -17.04 36.13
CA LYS A 38 -30.27 -17.60 37.24
C LYS A 38 -29.85 -16.57 38.29
N LEU A 39 -29.56 -15.34 37.89
CA LEU A 39 -28.99 -14.29 38.75
C LEU A 39 -30.04 -13.33 39.29
N LEU A 40 -31.12 -13.09 38.55
CA LEU A 40 -32.18 -12.21 39.03
C LEU A 40 -33.00 -12.93 40.10
N PRO A 41 -33.13 -12.37 41.32
CA PRO A 41 -33.96 -12.95 42.35
C PRO A 41 -35.41 -12.98 41.91
N ASN A 42 -36.07 -14.12 42.08
CA ASN A 42 -37.47 -14.30 41.77
C ASN A 42 -38.30 -13.32 42.60
N PRO A 43 -39.02 -12.37 42.01
CA PRO A 43 -39.76 -11.34 42.79
C PRO A 43 -40.82 -11.96 43.71
N HIS A 44 -41.30 -13.18 43.42
CA HIS A 44 -42.20 -13.94 44.29
C HIS A 44 -41.47 -14.71 45.40
N ALA A 45 -40.18 -15.03 45.26
CA ALA A 45 -39.38 -15.68 46.30
C ALA A 45 -38.80 -14.64 47.28
N ALA A 46 -38.61 -13.40 46.89
CA ALA A 46 -38.15 -12.31 47.75
C ALA A 46 -39.14 -12.00 48.88
N ARG A 47 -40.42 -12.33 48.70
CA ARG A 47 -41.43 -12.20 49.77
C ARG A 47 -41.25 -13.18 50.93
N GLN A 48 -40.47 -14.27 50.74
CA GLN A 48 -40.24 -15.29 51.82
C GLN A 48 -38.83 -15.29 52.40
N SER A 49 -37.91 -14.52 51.90
CA SER A 49 -36.49 -14.62 52.35
C SER A 49 -36.04 -13.48 53.26
N GLY A 50 -36.74 -13.22 54.34
CA GLY A 50 -36.16 -12.56 55.54
C GLY A 50 -35.03 -13.38 56.20
N ARG A 51 -34.49 -14.40 55.49
CA ARG A 51 -33.40 -15.26 55.99
C ARG A 51 -32.00 -14.74 55.70
N LEU A 52 -31.79 -13.93 54.67
CA LEU A 52 -30.46 -13.38 54.30
C LEU A 52 -30.10 -12.19 55.22
N GLU A 53 -31.08 -11.40 55.62
CA GLU A 53 -30.88 -10.27 56.52
C GLU A 53 -30.44 -10.71 57.95
N LYS A 54 -30.90 -11.89 58.37
CA LYS A 54 -30.49 -12.50 59.66
C LYS A 54 -29.10 -13.14 59.68
N ARG A 55 -28.54 -13.53 58.55
CA ARG A 55 -27.25 -14.25 58.49
C ARG A 55 -26.05 -13.35 58.25
N LEU A 56 -26.17 -12.22 57.58
CA LEU A 56 -25.02 -11.35 57.26
C LEU A 56 -25.39 -9.85 57.30
N PRO A 57 -25.61 -9.29 58.51
CA PRO A 57 -26.09 -7.91 58.68
C PRO A 57 -25.10 -6.82 58.20
N ARG A 58 -23.81 -7.18 58.01
CA ARG A 58 -22.82 -6.24 57.50
C ARG A 58 -22.87 -6.13 55.96
N LEU A 59 -23.17 -7.21 55.25
CA LEU A 59 -23.32 -7.20 53.80
C LEU A 59 -24.64 -6.57 53.36
N ALA A 60 -25.71 -6.72 54.13
CA ALA A 60 -26.98 -6.06 53.90
C ALA A 60 -26.83 -4.52 53.94
N ARG A 61 -26.10 -3.99 54.93
CA ARG A 61 -25.82 -2.54 55.07
C ARG A 61 -24.89 -2.00 53.96
N LEU A 62 -24.02 -2.82 53.40
CA LEU A 62 -23.15 -2.44 52.27
C LEU A 62 -23.91 -2.45 50.97
N ALA A 63 -24.79 -3.42 50.76
CA ALA A 63 -25.71 -3.47 49.63
C ALA A 63 -26.69 -2.29 49.58
N ASP A 64 -27.14 -1.87 50.77
CA ASP A 64 -28.02 -0.69 50.93
C ASP A 64 -27.27 0.62 50.64
N LYS A 65 -26.02 0.72 51.08
CA LYS A 65 -25.15 1.88 50.77
C LYS A 65 -24.73 1.98 49.31
N LEU A 66 -24.70 0.87 48.60
CA LEU A 66 -24.35 0.78 47.16
C LEU A 66 -25.61 0.87 46.26
N GLY A 67 -26.81 1.08 46.84
CA GLY A 67 -28.05 1.18 46.05
C GLY A 67 -28.45 -0.13 45.35
N LEU A 68 -27.91 -1.28 45.79
CA LEU A 68 -28.16 -2.60 45.21
C LEU A 68 -29.44 -3.24 45.79
N ASN A 69 -29.92 -2.77 46.95
CA ASN A 69 -31.26 -3.07 47.42
C ASN A 69 -32.21 -2.09 46.74
N GLY A 70 -33.00 -2.57 45.81
CA GLY A 70 -34.07 -1.76 45.21
C GLY A 70 -34.96 -1.14 46.29
N PRO A 71 -35.66 -0.02 46.00
CA PRO A 71 -36.40 0.77 46.97
C PRO A 71 -37.35 -0.12 47.76
N GLY A 72 -37.21 -0.06 49.09
CA GLY A 72 -38.05 -0.77 50.04
C GLY A 72 -39.51 -0.44 49.78
N HIS A 73 -40.33 -1.46 49.98
CA HIS A 73 -41.78 -1.48 49.83
C HIS A 73 -42.48 -0.22 50.34
N GLY A 74 -42.93 0.59 49.45
CA GLY A 74 -43.79 1.72 49.68
C GLY A 74 -44.01 2.46 48.38
N GLU A 75 -45.15 2.21 47.76
CA GLU A 75 -45.64 2.71 46.48
C GLU A 75 -45.21 1.90 45.27
N ASP A 76 -46.19 1.31 44.61
CA ASP A 76 -46.09 0.77 43.23
C ASP A 76 -45.69 1.93 42.28
N HIS A 77 -44.42 2.27 42.27
CA HIS A 77 -43.89 3.06 41.19
C HIS A 77 -43.98 2.19 39.93
N ASP A 78 -45.05 2.38 39.19
CA ASP A 78 -45.20 1.80 37.86
C ASP A 78 -44.08 2.37 36.97
N VAL A 79 -42.92 1.68 36.99
CA VAL A 79 -41.73 2.03 36.21
C VAL A 79 -42.10 2.17 34.72
N TYR A 80 -43.18 1.54 34.30
CA TYR A 80 -43.74 1.58 32.96
C TYR A 80 -44.78 2.67 32.73
N GLY A 81 -45.17 3.44 33.76
CA GLY A 81 -46.08 4.58 33.69
C GLY A 81 -45.47 5.90 33.26
N THR A 82 -44.14 5.94 33.05
CA THR A 82 -43.46 7.17 32.61
C THR A 82 -43.92 7.62 31.22
N PRO A 83 -43.96 8.94 30.95
CA PRO A 83 -44.35 9.49 29.64
C PRO A 83 -43.58 8.89 28.47
N PHE A 84 -42.32 8.49 28.71
CA PHE A 84 -41.47 7.81 27.73
C PHE A 84 -42.03 6.43 27.38
N TYR A 85 -42.33 5.59 28.39
CA TYR A 85 -42.86 4.24 28.16
C TYR A 85 -44.26 4.27 27.52
N THR A 86 -45.09 5.26 27.87
CA THR A 86 -46.40 5.44 27.25
C THR A 86 -46.30 5.79 25.78
N ARG A 87 -45.34 6.65 25.39
CA ARG A 87 -45.07 6.98 23.99
C ARG A 87 -44.48 5.77 23.24
N PHE A 88 -43.52 5.07 23.85
CA PHE A 88 -42.93 3.88 23.29
C PHE A 88 -43.96 2.77 23.07
N ARG A 89 -44.81 2.50 24.05
CA ARG A 89 -45.90 1.51 23.93
C ARG A 89 -46.84 1.89 22.78
N ARG A 90 -47.22 3.17 22.66
CA ARG A 90 -48.05 3.66 21.56
C ARG A 90 -47.39 3.42 20.19
N LEU A 91 -46.09 3.71 20.07
CA LEU A 91 -45.31 3.46 18.86
C LEU A 91 -45.29 1.97 18.51
N VAL A 92 -44.98 1.12 19.49
CA VAL A 92 -44.91 -0.34 19.25
C VAL A 92 -46.31 -0.88 18.86
N THR A 93 -47.35 -0.46 19.56
CA THR A 93 -48.72 -0.88 19.23
C THR A 93 -49.11 -0.42 17.82
N TRP A 94 -48.74 0.79 17.42
CA TRP A 94 -48.95 1.29 16.06
C TRP A 94 -48.21 0.45 15.04
N CYS A 95 -46.93 0.14 15.29
CA CYS A 95 -46.11 -0.73 14.41
C CYS A 95 -46.73 -2.12 14.25
N VAL A 96 -47.21 -2.72 15.34
CA VAL A 96 -47.84 -4.06 15.31
C VAL A 96 -49.17 -4.03 14.59
N SER A 97 -50.00 -2.98 14.84
CA SER A 97 -51.33 -2.82 14.19
C SER A 97 -51.18 -2.57 12.67
N ARG A 98 -50.11 -1.90 12.26
CA ARG A 98 -49.81 -1.57 10.85
C ARG A 98 -48.66 -2.40 10.30
N ARG A 99 -48.56 -3.67 10.72
CA ARG A 99 -47.44 -4.58 10.40
C ARG A 99 -47.05 -4.60 8.93
N TRP A 100 -48.00 -4.67 8.01
CA TRP A 100 -47.70 -4.70 6.57
C TRP A 100 -47.12 -3.38 6.04
N LEU A 101 -47.54 -2.26 6.60
CA LEU A 101 -46.97 -0.96 6.27
C LEU A 101 -45.51 -0.86 6.75
N VAL A 102 -45.27 -1.30 7.99
CA VAL A 102 -43.91 -1.29 8.57
C VAL A 102 -42.97 -2.21 7.75
N ILE A 103 -43.44 -3.41 7.41
CA ILE A 103 -42.70 -4.34 6.57
C ILE A 103 -42.40 -3.72 5.19
N GLY A 104 -43.42 -3.13 4.55
CA GLY A 104 -43.27 -2.46 3.25
C GLY A 104 -42.23 -1.32 3.28
N VAL A 105 -42.31 -0.45 4.29
CA VAL A 105 -41.33 0.63 4.48
C VAL A 105 -39.92 0.09 4.69
N THR A 106 -39.78 -0.95 5.52
CA THR A 106 -38.49 -1.58 5.77
C THR A 106 -37.88 -2.18 4.49
N ILE A 107 -38.69 -2.87 3.70
CA ILE A 107 -38.27 -3.43 2.41
C ILE A 107 -37.84 -2.32 1.43
N ILE A 108 -38.61 -1.23 1.35
CA ILE A 108 -38.29 -0.09 0.49
C ILE A 108 -37.01 0.58 0.94
N LEU A 109 -36.79 0.83 2.23
CA LEU A 109 -35.56 1.39 2.77
C LEU A 109 -34.37 0.49 2.52
N PHE A 110 -34.56 -0.82 2.66
CA PHE A 110 -33.52 -1.81 2.36
C PHE A 110 -33.17 -1.81 0.87
N ALA A 111 -34.15 -1.79 -0.02
CA ALA A 111 -33.93 -1.70 -1.46
C ALA A 111 -33.19 -0.40 -1.85
N LEU A 112 -33.62 0.74 -1.29
CA LEU A 112 -32.94 2.03 -1.47
C LEU A 112 -31.49 1.99 -0.98
N SER A 113 -31.24 1.34 0.16
CA SER A 113 -29.90 1.14 0.70
C SER A 113 -29.02 0.32 -0.24
N ILE A 114 -29.54 -0.75 -0.84
CA ILE A 114 -28.82 -1.56 -1.85
C ILE A 114 -28.49 -0.71 -3.07
N VAL A 115 -29.45 0.05 -3.59
CA VAL A 115 -29.23 0.96 -4.73
C VAL A 115 -28.19 2.03 -4.39
N GLY A 116 -28.25 2.60 -3.19
CA GLY A 116 -27.25 3.53 -2.69
C GLY A 116 -25.86 2.90 -2.64
N MET A 117 -25.76 1.67 -2.11
CA MET A 117 -24.48 0.94 -2.02
C MET A 117 -23.88 0.60 -3.39
N MET A 118 -24.70 0.41 -4.43
CA MET A 118 -24.21 0.19 -5.79
C MET A 118 -23.57 1.44 -6.41
N LYS A 119 -23.93 2.64 -5.96
CA LYS A 119 -23.38 3.93 -6.43
C LYS A 119 -22.13 4.36 -5.67
N ILE A 120 -21.82 3.74 -4.54
CA ILE A 120 -20.62 4.05 -3.76
C ILE A 120 -19.41 3.48 -4.48
N GLN A 121 -18.38 4.32 -4.66
CA GLN A 121 -17.10 3.89 -5.22
C GLN A 121 -16.49 2.79 -4.32
N LYS A 122 -16.26 1.62 -4.90
CA LYS A 122 -15.69 0.46 -4.20
C LYS A 122 -14.15 0.58 -4.20
N GLN A 123 -13.63 1.53 -3.45
CA GLN A 123 -12.20 1.63 -3.16
C GLN A 123 -11.95 1.08 -1.76
N PHE A 124 -10.99 0.16 -1.66
CA PHE A 124 -10.63 -0.40 -0.35
C PHE A 124 -9.81 0.62 0.46
N PHE A 125 -8.82 1.25 -0.18
CA PHE A 125 -8.11 2.40 0.37
C PHE A 125 -8.39 3.62 -0.50
N PRO A 126 -9.04 4.66 0.04
CA PRO A 126 -9.23 5.89 -0.69
C PRO A 126 -7.89 6.60 -0.88
N ASN A 127 -7.73 7.27 -2.01
CA ASN A 127 -6.58 8.14 -2.21
C ASN A 127 -6.50 9.20 -1.09
N SER A 128 -5.28 9.50 -0.69
CA SER A 128 -5.02 10.56 0.28
C SER A 128 -5.45 11.93 -0.25
N THR A 129 -5.86 12.81 0.65
CA THR A 129 -6.05 14.24 0.38
C THR A 129 -4.74 15.02 0.39
N ARG A 130 -3.60 14.34 0.55
CA ARG A 130 -2.28 14.96 0.49
C ARG A 130 -2.04 15.58 -0.89
N LEU A 131 -1.29 16.66 -0.90
CA LEU A 131 -1.10 17.52 -2.08
C LEU A 131 0.03 17.06 -2.99
N GLU A 132 0.83 16.10 -2.54
CA GLU A 132 1.95 15.57 -3.30
C GLU A 132 1.48 14.61 -4.40
N LEU A 133 2.12 14.70 -5.54
CA LEU A 133 1.98 13.82 -6.69
C LEU A 133 3.32 13.19 -7.00
N ASN A 134 3.38 11.86 -7.04
CA ASN A 134 4.56 11.11 -7.42
C ASN A 134 4.54 10.81 -8.91
N VAL A 135 5.63 11.16 -9.60
CA VAL A 135 5.84 10.81 -11.00
C VAL A 135 7.12 9.99 -11.09
N GLU A 136 6.99 8.74 -11.48
CA GLU A 136 8.12 7.84 -11.71
C GLU A 136 8.39 7.74 -13.21
N LEU A 137 9.64 7.94 -13.58
CA LEU A 137 10.16 7.69 -14.93
C LEU A 137 11.01 6.43 -14.90
N ARG A 138 10.77 5.51 -15.82
CA ARG A 138 11.54 4.27 -15.95
C ARG A 138 11.88 4.01 -17.39
N LEU A 139 13.17 3.92 -17.67
CA LEU A 139 13.72 3.41 -18.93
C LEU A 139 13.87 1.89 -18.89
N PRO A 140 14.02 1.22 -20.05
CA PRO A 140 14.38 -0.19 -20.10
C PRO A 140 15.63 -0.53 -19.27
N GLU A 141 15.69 -1.76 -18.79
CA GLU A 141 16.86 -2.24 -18.03
C GLU A 141 18.13 -2.13 -18.85
N GLY A 142 19.22 -1.73 -18.17
CA GLY A 142 20.51 -1.47 -18.82
C GLY A 142 20.65 -0.05 -19.38
N ALA A 143 19.64 0.80 -19.29
CA ALA A 143 19.77 2.21 -19.66
C ALA A 143 20.73 2.94 -18.69
N SER A 144 21.50 3.87 -19.24
CA SER A 144 22.47 4.65 -18.47
C SER A 144 21.80 5.75 -17.65
N ILE A 145 22.46 6.17 -16.57
CA ILE A 145 22.00 7.31 -15.76
C ILE A 145 21.92 8.61 -16.59
N ALA A 146 22.77 8.77 -17.59
CA ALA A 146 22.71 9.92 -18.49
C ALA A 146 21.44 9.90 -19.37
N ALA A 147 20.98 8.73 -19.76
CA ALA A 147 19.75 8.59 -20.54
C ALA A 147 18.51 8.95 -19.70
N ILE A 148 18.41 8.46 -18.46
CA ILE A 148 17.30 8.81 -17.60
C ILE A 148 17.34 10.28 -17.15
N ASP A 149 18.53 10.86 -16.95
CA ASP A 149 18.71 12.27 -16.66
C ASP A 149 18.21 13.16 -17.82
N ALA A 150 18.46 12.75 -19.07
CA ALA A 150 17.94 13.44 -20.23
C ALA A 150 16.40 13.45 -20.27
N GLU A 151 15.76 12.32 -19.97
CA GLU A 151 14.30 12.25 -19.90
C GLU A 151 13.75 13.03 -18.70
N ALA A 152 14.44 13.00 -17.54
CA ALA A 152 14.09 13.81 -16.39
C ALA A 152 14.14 15.32 -16.73
N LYS A 153 15.18 15.78 -17.41
CA LYS A 153 15.31 17.18 -17.87
C LYS A 153 14.20 17.58 -18.85
N ARG A 154 13.77 16.65 -19.72
CA ARG A 154 12.61 16.94 -20.59
C ARG A 154 11.34 17.17 -19.78
N LEU A 155 11.10 16.36 -18.74
CA LEU A 155 9.96 16.57 -17.85
C LEU A 155 10.10 17.87 -17.04
N GLU A 156 11.29 18.22 -16.57
CA GLU A 156 11.55 19.49 -15.87
C GLU A 156 11.22 20.70 -16.75
N LEU A 157 11.63 20.67 -18.02
CA LEU A 157 11.32 21.74 -18.98
C LEU A 157 9.80 21.86 -19.21
N TRP A 158 9.11 20.73 -19.29
CA TRP A 158 7.66 20.74 -19.39
C TRP A 158 7.00 21.28 -18.11
N LEU A 159 7.46 20.86 -16.93
CA LEU A 159 6.96 21.36 -15.64
C LEU A 159 7.18 22.86 -15.50
N ALA A 160 8.33 23.39 -15.93
CA ALA A 160 8.60 24.81 -15.91
C ALA A 160 7.62 25.59 -16.79
N LYS A 161 7.30 25.06 -17.99
CA LYS A 161 6.31 25.63 -18.89
C LYS A 161 4.88 25.56 -18.31
N ASP A 162 4.49 24.41 -17.78
CA ASP A 162 3.19 24.19 -17.14
C ASP A 162 3.00 25.12 -15.94
N LYS A 163 4.04 25.32 -15.12
CA LYS A 163 4.02 26.25 -14.00
C LYS A 163 3.84 27.70 -14.46
N ALA A 164 4.52 28.10 -15.53
CA ALA A 164 4.39 29.44 -16.07
C ALA A 164 2.99 29.72 -16.64
N GLU A 165 2.33 28.69 -17.19
CA GLU A 165 1.00 28.81 -17.78
C GLU A 165 -0.14 28.74 -16.74
N PHE A 166 -0.08 27.80 -15.80
CA PHE A 166 -1.18 27.50 -14.89
C PHE A 166 -0.93 27.86 -13.42
N ASP A 167 0.33 27.89 -12.99
CA ASP A 167 0.77 28.16 -11.59
C ASP A 167 0.01 27.32 -10.53
N GLN A 168 -0.17 26.03 -10.80
CA GLN A 168 -0.98 25.13 -9.95
C GLN A 168 -0.18 24.28 -8.96
N PHE A 169 1.14 24.31 -9.03
CA PHE A 169 1.98 23.65 -8.03
C PHE A 169 3.04 24.60 -7.47
N GLU A 170 3.44 24.36 -6.24
CA GLU A 170 4.39 25.23 -5.53
C GLU A 170 5.83 24.96 -5.97
N HIS A 171 6.23 23.70 -5.87
CA HIS A 171 7.57 23.23 -6.21
C HIS A 171 7.55 21.75 -6.56
N TYR A 172 8.64 21.27 -7.10
CA TYR A 172 8.91 19.85 -7.28
C TYR A 172 10.35 19.54 -6.87
N ILE A 173 10.61 18.28 -6.58
CA ILE A 173 11.94 17.72 -6.32
C ILE A 173 12.11 16.56 -7.27
N SER A 174 13.23 16.50 -7.98
CA SER A 174 13.59 15.39 -8.86
C SER A 174 14.74 14.57 -8.25
N PHE A 175 14.62 13.26 -8.33
CA PHE A 175 15.64 12.29 -7.94
C PHE A 175 16.00 11.49 -9.18
N VAL A 176 17.26 11.55 -9.62
CA VAL A 176 17.76 10.83 -10.80
C VAL A 176 18.66 9.68 -10.35
N GLY A 177 18.40 8.49 -10.85
CA GLY A 177 19.11 7.28 -10.44
C GLY A 177 18.68 6.71 -9.09
N SER A 178 17.62 7.25 -8.50
CA SER A 178 17.03 6.77 -7.24
C SER A 178 15.61 7.26 -7.08
N GLY A 179 14.88 6.71 -6.11
CA GLY A 179 13.62 7.26 -5.65
C GLY A 179 13.78 8.29 -4.54
N ALA A 180 12.68 8.94 -4.21
CA ALA A 180 12.60 9.86 -3.07
C ALA A 180 12.87 9.11 -1.75
N PRO A 181 13.50 9.75 -0.76
CA PRO A 181 13.55 9.23 0.59
C PRO A 181 12.14 8.93 1.10
N ARG A 182 12.02 7.97 2.01
CA ARG A 182 10.71 7.60 2.58
C ARG A 182 10.16 8.73 3.43
N TYR A 183 9.31 9.58 2.86
CA TYR A 183 8.70 10.73 3.53
C TYR A 183 7.28 10.43 4.07
N TYR A 184 6.72 9.25 3.77
CA TYR A 184 5.51 8.73 4.42
C TYR A 184 5.56 7.19 4.49
N LEU A 185 4.79 6.62 5.42
CA LEU A 185 4.91 5.19 5.77
C LEU A 185 4.52 4.25 4.62
N GLY A 186 3.51 4.61 3.83
CA GLY A 186 3.00 3.81 2.71
C GLY A 186 3.79 3.96 1.40
N LEU A 187 4.90 4.74 1.38
CA LEU A 187 5.69 4.88 0.17
C LEU A 187 6.43 3.57 -0.14
N ASP A 188 6.15 3.01 -1.31
CA ASP A 188 7.01 2.00 -1.91
C ASP A 188 8.26 2.69 -2.45
N GLN A 189 9.35 2.60 -1.67
CA GLN A 189 10.58 3.33 -1.97
C GLN A 189 11.28 2.68 -3.16
N GLN A 190 11.44 3.44 -4.23
CA GLN A 190 12.21 3.03 -5.40
C GLN A 190 13.69 2.93 -5.04
N LEU A 191 14.26 1.74 -5.19
CA LEU A 191 15.69 1.50 -4.96
C LEU A 191 16.56 2.23 -6.00
N PRO A 192 17.82 2.56 -5.66
CA PRO A 192 18.74 3.14 -6.61
C PRO A 192 18.94 2.24 -7.84
N ALA A 193 18.73 2.80 -9.03
CA ALA A 193 18.94 2.15 -10.31
C ALA A 193 19.22 3.17 -11.40
N SER A 194 20.11 2.84 -12.34
CA SER A 194 20.54 3.77 -13.39
C SER A 194 19.45 4.17 -14.39
N ASN A 195 18.34 3.45 -14.42
CA ASN A 195 17.24 3.61 -15.37
C ASN A 195 15.98 4.23 -14.78
N VAL A 196 16.03 4.74 -13.54
CA VAL A 196 14.89 5.34 -12.86
C VAL A 196 15.10 6.79 -12.47
N SER A 197 14.03 7.57 -12.52
CA SER A 197 13.94 8.90 -11.92
C SER A 197 12.58 9.07 -11.27
N GLN A 198 12.52 9.79 -10.17
CA GLN A 198 11.26 10.08 -9.46
C GLN A 198 11.13 11.57 -9.20
N PHE A 199 9.92 12.09 -9.43
CA PHE A 199 9.54 13.46 -9.09
C PHE A 199 8.49 13.43 -8.01
N VAL A 200 8.63 14.32 -7.05
CA VAL A 200 7.61 14.65 -6.06
C VAL A 200 7.16 16.08 -6.32
N ILE A 201 5.94 16.24 -6.79
CA ILE A 201 5.35 17.54 -7.14
C ILE A 201 4.36 17.93 -6.05
N VAL A 202 4.55 19.09 -5.43
CA VAL A 202 3.66 19.60 -4.39
C VAL A 202 2.71 20.62 -5.00
N THR A 203 1.41 20.30 -4.97
CA THR A 203 0.36 21.16 -5.52
C THR A 203 -0.31 21.99 -4.42
N ARG A 204 -1.08 23.03 -4.81
CA ARG A 204 -1.71 23.95 -3.85
C ARG A 204 -2.93 23.37 -3.15
N ASP A 205 -3.69 22.57 -3.85
CA ASP A 205 -4.90 21.92 -3.35
C ASP A 205 -5.18 20.63 -4.13
N VAL A 206 -6.20 19.88 -3.68
CA VAL A 206 -6.57 18.58 -4.29
C VAL A 206 -7.10 18.75 -5.72
N ALA A 207 -7.81 19.83 -6.03
CA ALA A 207 -8.37 20.06 -7.37
C ALA A 207 -7.24 20.36 -8.36
N THR A 208 -6.29 21.21 -7.99
CA THR A 208 -5.10 21.50 -8.79
C THR A 208 -4.20 20.27 -8.95
N ARG A 209 -4.10 19.41 -7.92
CA ARG A 209 -3.40 18.12 -8.04
C ARG A 209 -3.99 17.25 -9.14
N GLU A 210 -5.32 17.12 -9.18
CA GLU A 210 -5.99 16.32 -10.22
C GLU A 210 -5.83 16.96 -11.62
N ALA A 211 -5.84 18.28 -11.71
CA ALA A 211 -5.61 18.98 -12.97
C ALA A 211 -4.17 18.74 -13.48
N VAL A 212 -3.16 18.91 -12.65
CA VAL A 212 -1.75 18.63 -12.99
C VAL A 212 -1.58 17.17 -13.37
N ARG A 213 -2.17 16.25 -12.59
CA ARG A 213 -2.15 14.82 -12.90
C ARG A 213 -2.74 14.51 -14.27
N GLY A 214 -3.90 15.10 -14.60
CA GLY A 214 -4.54 14.91 -15.89
C GLY A 214 -3.70 15.40 -17.07
N ARG A 215 -2.99 16.52 -16.91
CA ARG A 215 -2.07 17.03 -17.94
C ARG A 215 -0.83 16.16 -18.09
N LEU A 216 -0.26 15.66 -16.99
CA LEU A 216 0.87 14.73 -17.03
C LEU A 216 0.50 13.41 -17.72
N ILE A 217 -0.68 12.85 -17.46
CA ILE A 217 -1.15 11.66 -18.16
C ILE A 217 -1.20 11.91 -19.66
N LYS A 218 -1.84 13.02 -20.09
CA LYS A 218 -1.91 13.40 -21.50
C LYS A 218 -0.53 13.64 -22.11
N LEU A 219 0.42 14.17 -21.37
CA LEU A 219 1.79 14.36 -21.82
C LEU A 219 2.41 13.01 -22.20
N PHE A 220 2.34 12.02 -21.31
CA PHE A 220 2.93 10.68 -21.56
C PHE A 220 2.15 9.86 -22.59
N GLU A 221 0.88 10.18 -22.85
CA GLU A 221 0.09 9.55 -23.90
C GLU A 221 0.38 10.14 -25.28
N ASN A 222 0.63 11.45 -25.36
CA ASN A 222 0.72 12.17 -26.64
C ASN A 222 2.16 12.44 -27.09
N GLU A 223 3.09 12.55 -26.17
CA GLU A 223 4.50 12.81 -26.51
C GLU A 223 5.36 11.53 -26.41
N PRO A 224 6.30 11.34 -27.35
CA PRO A 224 7.18 10.18 -27.38
C PRO A 224 8.28 10.30 -26.32
N PHE A 225 7.96 10.01 -25.07
CA PHE A 225 8.96 9.80 -24.05
C PHE A 225 9.59 8.41 -24.23
N ALA A 226 10.93 8.33 -24.16
CA ALA A 226 11.61 7.05 -24.12
C ALA A 226 11.39 6.36 -22.75
N ALA A 227 11.25 7.14 -21.68
CA ALA A 227 10.91 6.65 -20.37
C ALA A 227 9.39 6.46 -20.22
N ARG A 228 9.00 5.34 -19.61
CA ARG A 228 7.63 5.12 -19.16
C ARG A 228 7.35 5.99 -17.93
N GLY A 229 6.29 6.79 -17.97
CA GLY A 229 5.80 7.60 -16.87
C GLY A 229 4.72 6.89 -16.07
N ASN A 230 4.86 6.85 -14.74
CA ASN A 230 3.81 6.43 -13.83
C ASN A 230 3.47 7.58 -12.89
N ILE A 231 2.22 8.05 -12.92
CA ILE A 231 1.75 9.21 -12.15
C ILE A 231 0.81 8.70 -11.05
N ALA A 232 1.31 8.64 -9.83
CA ALA A 232 0.61 8.10 -8.67
C ALA A 232 0.25 9.19 -7.66
N ARG A 233 -0.95 9.06 -7.10
CA ARG A 233 -1.34 9.77 -5.88
C ARG A 233 -0.74 9.05 -4.68
N ILE A 234 -0.63 9.75 -3.56
CA ILE A 234 -0.30 9.09 -2.29
C ILE A 234 -1.51 8.29 -1.82
N GLU A 235 -1.30 7.03 -1.49
CA GLU A 235 -2.34 6.13 -1.00
C GLU A 235 -2.42 6.16 0.54
N ASN A 236 -3.64 6.02 1.08
CA ASN A 236 -3.88 5.88 2.53
C ASN A 236 -3.86 4.40 2.94
N GLY A 237 -2.76 3.71 2.71
CA GLY A 237 -2.67 2.29 3.02
C GLY A 237 -1.43 1.65 2.41
N PRO A 238 -1.34 0.32 2.43
CA PRO A 238 -0.29 -0.37 1.71
C PRO A 238 -0.34 -0.02 0.22
N PRO A 239 0.81 0.17 -0.44
CA PRO A 239 0.84 0.51 -1.86
C PRO A 239 0.20 -0.63 -2.66
N VAL A 240 -0.83 -0.31 -3.41
CA VAL A 240 -1.56 -1.28 -4.25
C VAL A 240 -0.89 -1.43 -5.61
N GLY A 241 -0.05 -0.48 -6.00
CA GLY A 241 0.58 -0.42 -7.31
C GLY A 241 -0.46 -0.17 -8.40
N TYR A 242 -0.53 -1.05 -9.39
CA TYR A 242 -1.53 -0.92 -10.47
C TYR A 242 -2.88 -1.50 -10.02
N PRO A 243 -4.01 -0.80 -10.24
CA PRO A 243 -5.34 -1.24 -9.81
C PRO A 243 -5.83 -2.49 -10.55
N VAL A 244 -5.35 -2.72 -11.76
CA VAL A 244 -5.65 -3.91 -12.57
C VAL A 244 -4.37 -4.68 -12.81
N GLN A 245 -4.28 -5.87 -12.27
CA GLN A 245 -3.10 -6.73 -12.37
C GLN A 245 -3.50 -8.14 -12.78
N TYR A 246 -2.83 -8.67 -13.80
CA TYR A 246 -2.97 -10.07 -14.20
C TYR A 246 -1.65 -10.79 -13.95
N ARG A 247 -1.69 -11.85 -13.16
CA ARG A 247 -0.53 -12.72 -12.95
C ARG A 247 -0.59 -13.86 -13.95
N ILE A 248 0.45 -13.96 -14.76
CA ILE A 248 0.63 -15.03 -15.76
C ILE A 248 1.77 -15.90 -15.25
N SER A 249 1.56 -17.21 -15.14
CA SER A 249 2.55 -18.16 -14.64
C SER A 249 2.71 -19.31 -15.64
N GLY A 250 3.90 -19.86 -15.72
CA GLY A 250 4.25 -20.99 -16.60
C GLY A 250 5.67 -21.45 -16.33
N GLU A 251 6.02 -22.64 -16.82
CA GLU A 251 7.35 -23.24 -16.61
C GLU A 251 8.38 -22.71 -17.63
N ASP A 252 7.95 -22.52 -18.88
CA ASP A 252 8.83 -22.03 -19.95
C ASP A 252 8.78 -20.50 -20.06
N LEU A 253 9.96 -19.89 -19.91
CA LEU A 253 10.15 -18.44 -19.88
C LEU A 253 9.79 -17.76 -21.21
N ALA A 254 10.12 -18.40 -22.34
CA ALA A 254 9.86 -17.85 -23.66
C ALA A 254 8.33 -17.80 -23.95
N THR A 255 7.65 -18.89 -23.67
CA THR A 255 6.20 -19.00 -23.79
C THR A 255 5.49 -18.04 -22.84
N LEU A 256 5.99 -17.93 -21.60
CA LEU A 256 5.46 -17.00 -20.60
C LEU A 256 5.51 -15.55 -21.09
N ARG A 257 6.65 -15.11 -21.63
CA ARG A 257 6.83 -13.76 -22.19
C ARG A 257 5.91 -13.50 -23.38
N GLN A 258 5.76 -14.47 -24.28
CA GLN A 258 4.84 -14.35 -25.41
C GLN A 258 3.40 -14.22 -24.93
N ALA A 259 2.99 -15.03 -23.96
CA ALA A 259 1.65 -14.96 -23.37
C ALA A 259 1.40 -13.59 -22.69
N ALA A 260 2.38 -13.10 -21.90
CA ALA A 260 2.30 -11.80 -21.24
C ALA A 260 2.17 -10.64 -22.26
N THR A 261 2.97 -10.69 -23.32
CA THR A 261 2.91 -9.68 -24.41
C THR A 261 1.56 -9.72 -25.11
N ARG A 262 1.01 -10.91 -25.36
CA ARG A 262 -0.32 -11.06 -25.99
C ARG A 262 -1.43 -10.51 -25.08
N VAL A 263 -1.40 -10.82 -23.79
CA VAL A 263 -2.37 -10.27 -22.83
C VAL A 263 -2.26 -8.75 -22.78
N ALA A 264 -1.04 -8.19 -22.67
CA ALA A 264 -0.82 -6.75 -22.66
C ALA A 264 -1.33 -6.08 -23.95
N SER A 265 -1.16 -6.72 -25.12
CA SER A 265 -1.65 -6.18 -26.39
C SER A 265 -3.19 -6.12 -26.45
N VAL A 266 -3.87 -7.13 -25.90
CA VAL A 266 -5.34 -7.13 -25.81
C VAL A 266 -5.82 -6.06 -24.81
N MET A 267 -5.13 -5.92 -23.68
CA MET A 267 -5.47 -4.89 -22.69
C MET A 267 -5.34 -3.47 -23.26
N ARG A 268 -4.31 -3.21 -24.10
CA ARG A 268 -4.11 -1.90 -24.74
C ARG A 268 -5.21 -1.53 -25.73
N GLN A 269 -5.98 -2.50 -26.24
CA GLN A 269 -7.13 -2.24 -27.12
C GLN A 269 -8.35 -1.69 -26.36
N ASN A 270 -8.37 -1.81 -25.04
CA ASN A 270 -9.44 -1.28 -24.23
C ASN A 270 -9.14 0.18 -23.85
N SER A 271 -9.96 1.11 -24.30
CA SER A 271 -9.83 2.55 -24.04
C SER A 271 -9.97 2.96 -22.56
N GLU A 272 -10.55 2.07 -21.72
CA GLU A 272 -10.67 2.31 -20.27
C GLU A 272 -9.37 2.00 -19.50
N LEU A 273 -8.38 1.39 -20.16
CA LEU A 273 -7.10 1.03 -19.56
C LEU A 273 -5.99 1.93 -20.11
N SER A 274 -5.28 2.60 -19.22
CA SER A 274 -4.09 3.38 -19.54
C SER A 274 -2.84 2.77 -18.89
N ASN A 275 -1.65 3.11 -19.39
CA ASN A 275 -0.36 2.68 -18.86
C ASN A 275 -0.22 1.15 -18.74
N VAL A 276 -0.69 0.40 -19.73
CA VAL A 276 -0.58 -1.07 -19.75
C VAL A 276 0.86 -1.48 -19.99
N ASN A 277 1.45 -2.15 -18.99
CA ASN A 277 2.83 -2.60 -19.04
C ASN A 277 2.99 -4.01 -18.47
N VAL A 278 4.13 -4.61 -18.72
CA VAL A 278 4.52 -5.90 -18.15
C VAL A 278 5.54 -5.62 -17.05
N ASP A 279 5.36 -6.21 -15.88
CA ASP A 279 6.24 -6.01 -14.72
C ASP A 279 7.63 -6.60 -14.96
N TRP A 280 7.71 -7.70 -15.68
CA TRP A 280 8.97 -8.25 -16.15
C TRP A 280 9.48 -7.45 -17.34
N SER A 281 10.45 -6.61 -17.04
CA SER A 281 11.09 -5.68 -17.96
C SER A 281 11.71 -6.37 -19.16
N GLU A 282 12.10 -5.59 -20.15
CA GLU A 282 12.78 -6.04 -21.35
C GLU A 282 14.11 -6.72 -21.00
N LEU A 283 14.58 -7.58 -21.90
CA LEU A 283 15.90 -8.18 -21.75
C LEU A 283 16.98 -7.10 -21.87
N SER A 284 17.86 -7.03 -20.86
CA SER A 284 19.07 -6.20 -20.96
C SER A 284 20.20 -6.98 -21.62
N LYS A 285 21.08 -6.25 -22.32
CA LYS A 285 22.31 -6.83 -22.83
C LYS A 285 23.27 -7.06 -21.67
N SER A 286 23.82 -8.25 -21.58
CA SER A 286 24.89 -8.62 -20.64
C SER A 286 26.10 -9.09 -21.40
N VAL A 287 27.28 -8.87 -20.82
CA VAL A 287 28.54 -9.41 -21.31
C VAL A 287 28.92 -10.55 -20.37
N GLU A 288 29.07 -11.74 -20.93
CA GLU A 288 29.59 -12.90 -20.22
C GLU A 288 31.09 -12.98 -20.49
N ILE A 289 31.89 -13.09 -19.43
CA ILE A 289 33.32 -13.19 -19.50
C ILE A 289 33.71 -14.65 -19.27
N GLU A 290 34.17 -15.29 -20.31
CA GLU A 290 34.67 -16.66 -20.24
C GLU A 290 36.16 -16.66 -19.91
N ILE A 291 36.51 -17.26 -18.78
CA ILE A 291 37.90 -17.31 -18.29
C ILE A 291 38.52 -18.65 -18.63
N ASP A 292 39.63 -18.63 -19.38
CA ASP A 292 40.48 -19.79 -19.61
C ASP A 292 41.19 -20.15 -18.28
N GLN A 293 40.65 -21.14 -17.57
CA GLN A 293 41.12 -21.53 -16.25
C GLN A 293 42.54 -22.15 -16.28
N ASP A 294 42.94 -22.77 -17.37
CA ASP A 294 44.24 -23.38 -17.46
C ASP A 294 45.32 -22.31 -17.69
N LYS A 295 45.05 -21.33 -18.55
CA LYS A 295 45.91 -20.16 -18.71
C LYS A 295 45.97 -19.34 -17.40
N ALA A 296 44.85 -19.07 -16.77
CA ALA A 296 44.80 -18.32 -15.54
C ALA A 296 45.68 -18.95 -14.44
N ARG A 297 45.63 -20.29 -14.28
CA ARG A 297 46.50 -21.02 -13.33
C ARG A 297 47.95 -20.91 -13.68
N LEU A 298 48.32 -21.07 -14.96
CA LEU A 298 49.70 -20.95 -15.41
C LEU A 298 50.29 -19.56 -15.15
N LEU A 299 49.47 -18.52 -15.28
CA LEU A 299 49.83 -17.12 -15.06
C LEU A 299 49.71 -16.69 -13.59
N GLY A 300 49.23 -17.57 -12.70
CA GLY A 300 49.05 -17.27 -11.28
C GLY A 300 47.93 -16.26 -10.98
N VAL A 301 46.93 -16.21 -11.85
CA VAL A 301 45.76 -15.33 -11.73
C VAL A 301 44.53 -16.18 -11.36
N SER A 302 43.74 -15.73 -10.41
CA SER A 302 42.49 -16.38 -10.07
C SER A 302 41.27 -15.65 -10.69
N SER A 303 40.17 -16.38 -10.84
CA SER A 303 38.88 -15.75 -11.27
C SER A 303 38.46 -14.63 -10.36
N GLN A 304 38.83 -14.72 -9.07
CA GLN A 304 38.53 -13.67 -8.08
C GLN A 304 39.35 -12.39 -8.37
N ASP A 305 40.60 -12.52 -8.76
CA ASP A 305 41.47 -11.37 -9.08
C ASP A 305 40.93 -10.64 -10.31
N ILE A 306 40.48 -11.39 -11.34
CA ILE A 306 39.82 -10.84 -12.54
C ILE A 306 38.51 -10.12 -12.16
N ALA A 307 37.68 -10.77 -11.38
CA ALA A 307 36.40 -10.17 -10.94
C ALA A 307 36.61 -8.91 -10.11
N ALA A 308 37.60 -8.91 -9.21
CA ALA A 308 37.94 -7.74 -8.40
C ALA A 308 38.42 -6.57 -9.24
N LEU A 309 39.31 -6.85 -10.24
CA LEU A 309 39.82 -5.83 -11.18
C LEU A 309 38.67 -5.24 -12.02
N LEU A 310 37.82 -6.08 -12.58
CA LEU A 310 36.66 -5.64 -13.36
C LEU A 310 35.68 -4.79 -12.50
N ASN A 311 35.42 -5.23 -11.29
CA ASN A 311 34.57 -4.45 -10.38
C ASN A 311 35.20 -3.11 -10.02
N MET A 312 36.50 -3.08 -9.73
CA MET A 312 37.26 -1.85 -9.48
C MET A 312 37.23 -0.90 -10.68
N SER A 313 37.50 -1.43 -11.88
CA SER A 313 37.54 -0.61 -13.09
C SER A 313 36.17 -0.07 -13.50
N LEU A 314 35.10 -0.87 -13.41
CA LEU A 314 33.77 -0.51 -13.89
C LEU A 314 32.94 0.22 -12.84
N ASN A 315 32.81 -0.36 -11.65
CA ASN A 315 31.95 0.15 -10.57
C ASN A 315 32.70 1.06 -9.60
N GLY A 316 33.98 0.78 -9.41
CA GLY A 316 34.84 1.43 -8.44
C GLY A 316 35.05 0.59 -7.18
N TYR A 317 36.14 0.86 -6.51
CA TYR A 317 36.52 0.25 -5.24
C TYR A 317 36.72 1.33 -4.18
N THR A 318 36.05 1.22 -3.03
CA THR A 318 36.24 2.14 -1.91
C THR A 318 37.59 1.85 -1.26
N VAL A 319 38.56 2.73 -1.50
CA VAL A 319 39.91 2.61 -0.97
C VAL A 319 39.97 2.98 0.50
N THR A 320 39.26 4.02 0.86
CA THR A 320 39.17 4.55 2.23
C THR A 320 37.94 5.44 2.36
N SER A 321 37.60 5.82 3.57
CA SER A 321 36.60 6.84 3.84
C SER A 321 37.20 8.02 4.58
N TYR A 322 36.87 9.20 4.15
CA TYR A 322 37.22 10.46 4.79
C TYR A 322 36.05 10.94 5.66
N ARG A 323 36.33 11.27 6.91
CA ARG A 323 35.32 11.78 7.84
C ARG A 323 35.38 13.29 7.92
N GLU A 324 34.27 13.94 7.60
CA GLU A 324 34.08 15.39 7.73
C GLU A 324 32.88 15.67 8.67
N GLY A 325 33.17 16.03 9.90
CA GLY A 325 32.13 16.16 10.94
C GLY A 325 31.37 14.87 11.18
N GLU A 326 30.07 14.87 10.94
CA GLU A 326 29.20 13.70 11.06
C GLU A 326 29.10 12.85 9.80
N LYS A 327 29.66 13.33 8.69
CA LYS A 327 29.60 12.64 7.39
C LYS A 327 30.82 11.76 7.18
N SER A 328 30.57 10.55 6.71
CA SER A 328 31.61 9.65 6.16
C SER A 328 31.53 9.74 4.63
N ILE A 329 32.61 10.14 3.99
CA ILE A 329 32.70 10.33 2.54
C ILE A 329 33.64 9.26 2.02
N ASP A 330 33.12 8.35 1.19
CA ASP A 330 33.92 7.27 0.61
C ASP A 330 34.83 7.81 -0.50
N VAL A 331 36.09 7.41 -0.46
CA VAL A 331 37.06 7.66 -1.52
C VAL A 331 37.06 6.45 -2.44
N ILE A 332 36.55 6.62 -3.65
CA ILE A 332 36.35 5.53 -4.60
C ILE A 332 37.38 5.65 -5.71
N LEU A 333 38.21 4.59 -5.88
CA LEU A 333 39.09 4.41 -7.02
C LEU A 333 38.32 3.70 -8.12
N ARG A 334 38.31 4.29 -9.32
CA ARG A 334 37.60 3.75 -10.48
C ARG A 334 38.36 4.07 -11.77
N GLY A 335 38.23 3.22 -12.77
CA GLY A 335 38.77 3.46 -14.10
C GLY A 335 38.26 4.74 -14.74
N ASP A 336 38.99 5.35 -15.65
CA ASP A 336 38.59 6.58 -16.32
C ASP A 336 37.30 6.38 -17.12
N ARG A 337 36.62 7.51 -17.40
CA ARG A 337 35.33 7.51 -18.08
C ARG A 337 35.41 6.97 -19.50
N GLU A 338 36.50 7.27 -20.21
CA GLU A 338 36.73 6.80 -21.57
C GLU A 338 36.97 5.29 -21.59
N GLU A 339 37.78 4.77 -20.67
CA GLU A 339 38.07 3.34 -20.55
C GLU A 339 36.80 2.53 -20.22
N ARG A 340 35.92 3.04 -19.41
CA ARG A 340 34.65 2.37 -19.01
C ARG A 340 33.56 2.46 -20.08
N GLY A 341 33.69 3.38 -21.03
CA GLY A 341 32.67 3.63 -22.06
C GLY A 341 32.71 2.64 -23.23
N HIS A 342 33.76 1.89 -23.37
CA HIS A 342 33.98 0.99 -24.51
C HIS A 342 34.19 -0.46 -24.07
N LEU A 343 33.42 -1.38 -24.64
CA LEU A 343 33.57 -2.83 -24.36
C LEU A 343 34.95 -3.36 -24.78
N SER A 344 35.56 -2.76 -25.83
CA SER A 344 36.92 -3.11 -26.26
C SER A 344 37.99 -2.89 -25.18
N SER A 345 37.80 -1.87 -24.34
CA SER A 345 38.75 -1.59 -23.26
C SER A 345 38.78 -2.68 -22.18
N LEU A 346 37.75 -3.54 -22.10
CA LEU A 346 37.79 -4.69 -21.19
C LEU A 346 38.81 -5.73 -21.57
N ALA A 347 39.10 -5.89 -22.87
CA ALA A 347 40.09 -6.83 -23.37
C ALA A 347 41.54 -6.34 -23.12
N ASP A 348 41.72 -5.03 -22.96
CA ASP A 348 43.02 -4.40 -22.74
C ASP A 348 43.38 -4.26 -21.25
N LEU A 349 42.48 -4.69 -20.35
CA LEU A 349 42.72 -4.64 -18.91
C LEU A 349 43.83 -5.60 -18.49
N SER A 350 44.87 -5.08 -17.85
CA SER A 350 45.97 -5.87 -17.33
C SER A 350 45.71 -6.34 -15.91
N VAL A 351 45.68 -7.66 -15.71
CA VAL A 351 45.42 -8.28 -14.39
C VAL A 351 46.78 -8.48 -13.67
N PRO A 352 46.93 -7.95 -12.44
CA PRO A 352 48.16 -8.17 -11.66
C PRO A 352 48.26 -9.64 -11.21
N THR A 353 49.40 -10.22 -11.41
CA THR A 353 49.72 -11.57 -10.94
C THR A 353 50.28 -11.52 -9.52
N ARG A 354 50.25 -12.65 -8.80
CA ARG A 354 50.88 -12.78 -7.49
C ARG A 354 52.39 -12.58 -7.50
N ALA A 355 53.03 -12.74 -8.67
CA ALA A 355 54.47 -12.53 -8.85
C ALA A 355 54.87 -11.06 -9.08
N GLY A 356 53.89 -10.13 -9.08
CA GLY A 356 54.14 -8.69 -9.29
C GLY A 356 54.15 -8.24 -10.75
N ASN A 357 54.00 -9.16 -11.70
CA ASN A 357 53.82 -8.83 -13.11
C ASN A 357 52.35 -8.62 -13.44
N SER A 358 52.04 -7.96 -14.55
CA SER A 358 50.68 -7.87 -15.07
C SER A 358 50.56 -8.64 -16.39
N VAL A 359 49.39 -9.26 -16.59
CA VAL A 359 49.02 -10.00 -17.80
C VAL A 359 47.78 -9.40 -18.42
N PRO A 360 47.69 -9.28 -19.76
CA PRO A 360 46.49 -8.77 -20.42
C PRO A 360 45.32 -9.75 -20.36
#